data_5b8907d83cc97641599b3ae2320ef8fb
#
_entry.id   5b8907d83cc97641599b3ae2320ef8fb
#
_cell.length_a   1.000
_cell.length_b   1.000
_cell.length_c   1.000
_cell.angle_alpha   90.00
_cell.angle_beta   90.00
_cell.angle_gamma   90.00
#
_symmetry.space_group_name_H-M   'P 1'
#
loop_
_entity.id
_entity.type
_entity.pdbx_description
1 polymer ?
#
loop_
_entity_poly.entity_id
_entity_poly.type
_entity_poly.pdbx_seq_one_letter_code
_entity_poly.pdbx_strand_id
1 'polypeptide(L)'
;MAVVARVVLNGITKEQYDAVREETGWLKEPPVGGLSHMTWWEGEDCHNADAWESEEAFNAFGAERLGPAMAKLGIQAELQVTFHPAHEVYLPQPVTLTV
;
A
#
# COMPACT_ATOMS: atom_id res chain seq x y z
N MET A 1 -17.87 -4.40 1.18
CA MET A 1 -17.36 -5.38 0.19
C MET A 1 -15.85 -5.23 0.06
N ALA A 2 -15.12 -6.32 0.17
CA ALA A 2 -13.68 -6.28 0.03
C ALA A 2 -13.28 -5.94 -1.41
N VAL A 3 -12.18 -5.21 -1.55
CA VAL A 3 -11.65 -4.80 -2.85
C VAL A 3 -10.18 -5.15 -2.97
N VAL A 4 -9.75 -5.35 -4.22
CA VAL A 4 -8.32 -5.40 -4.55
C VAL A 4 -7.92 -4.01 -5.03
N ALA A 5 -6.91 -3.43 -4.40
CA ALA A 5 -6.34 -2.16 -4.84
C ALA A 5 -5.03 -2.45 -5.57
N ARG A 6 -4.96 -2.08 -6.85
CA ARG A 6 -3.72 -2.13 -7.63
C ARG A 6 -3.14 -0.73 -7.63
N VAL A 7 -1.93 -0.60 -7.13
CA VAL A 7 -1.28 0.71 -6.98
C VAL A 7 0.06 0.69 -7.69
N VAL A 8 0.29 1.67 -8.55
CA VAL A 8 1.59 1.86 -9.21
C VAL A 8 2.14 3.22 -8.79
N LEU A 9 3.36 3.19 -8.28
CA LEU A 9 4.11 4.39 -7.89
C LEU A 9 5.27 4.54 -8.88
N ASN A 10 5.14 5.48 -9.79
CA ASN A 10 6.14 5.68 -10.83
C ASN A 10 7.42 6.29 -10.27
N GLY A 11 8.53 5.60 -10.48
CA GLY A 11 9.85 6.12 -10.15
C GLY A 11 10.25 6.09 -8.68
N ILE A 12 9.49 5.45 -7.80
CA ILE A 12 9.89 5.32 -6.40
C ILE A 12 10.95 4.23 -6.25
N THR A 13 12.01 4.52 -5.52
CA THR A 13 13.08 3.54 -5.26
C THR A 13 12.71 2.62 -4.11
N LYS A 14 13.45 1.50 -3.99
CA LYS A 14 13.25 0.58 -2.87
C LYS A 14 13.54 1.26 -1.53
N GLU A 15 14.58 2.10 -1.50
CA GLU A 15 14.94 2.86 -0.31
C GLU A 15 13.84 3.85 0.08
N GLN A 16 13.23 4.50 -0.91
CA GLN A 16 12.11 5.41 -0.66
C GLN A 16 10.89 4.65 -0.15
N TYR A 17 10.59 3.50 -0.74
CA TYR A 17 9.50 2.65 -0.27
C TYR A 17 9.72 2.25 1.20
N ASP A 18 10.94 1.79 1.53
CA ASP A 18 11.27 1.39 2.90
C ASP A 18 11.11 2.56 3.87
N ALA A 19 11.50 3.77 3.46
CA ALA A 19 11.35 4.98 4.27
C ALA A 19 9.87 5.30 4.51
N VAL A 20 9.03 5.17 3.48
CA VAL A 20 7.58 5.40 3.60
C VAL A 20 6.96 4.37 4.55
N ARG A 21 7.35 3.10 4.45
CA ARG A 21 6.87 2.05 5.36
C ARG A 21 7.18 2.40 6.81
N GLU A 22 8.42 2.83 7.07
CA GLU A 22 8.83 3.17 8.43
C GLU A 22 8.15 4.44 8.94
N GLU A 23 7.98 5.43 8.08
CA GLU A 23 7.32 6.68 8.48
C GLU A 23 5.83 6.48 8.75
N THR A 24 5.14 5.67 7.95
CA THR A 24 3.73 5.36 8.19
C THR A 24 3.53 4.40 9.36
N GLY A 25 4.51 3.50 9.59
CA GLY A 25 4.45 2.54 10.69
C GLY A 25 3.42 1.43 10.52
N TRP A 26 3.02 1.10 9.29
CA TRP A 26 1.93 0.16 9.07
C TRP A 26 2.20 -1.26 9.54
N LEU A 27 3.47 -1.66 9.72
CA LEU A 27 3.79 -2.98 10.26
C LEU A 27 3.47 -3.05 11.76
N LYS A 28 3.59 -1.94 12.48
CA LYS A 28 3.29 -1.86 13.93
C LYS A 28 1.85 -1.47 14.17
N GLU A 29 1.32 -0.58 13.34
CA GLU A 29 -0.06 -0.10 13.42
C GLU A 29 -0.73 -0.35 12.08
N PRO A 30 -1.27 -1.57 11.87
CA PRO A 30 -1.94 -1.89 10.61
C PRO A 30 -3.04 -0.89 10.28
N PRO A 31 -3.18 -0.52 9.01
CA PRO A 31 -4.26 0.39 8.61
C PRO A 31 -5.63 -0.23 8.90
N VAL A 32 -6.56 0.59 9.35
CA VAL A 32 -7.94 0.13 9.56
C VAL A 32 -8.51 -0.33 8.22
N GLY A 33 -8.96 -1.58 8.17
CA GLY A 33 -9.52 -2.16 6.95
C GLY A 33 -8.49 -2.71 5.98
N GLY A 34 -7.20 -2.59 6.26
CA GLY A 34 -6.15 -3.21 5.46
C GLY A 34 -6.07 -4.70 5.76
N LEU A 35 -6.11 -5.55 4.73
CA LEU A 35 -6.14 -7.00 4.88
C LEU A 35 -4.84 -7.67 4.46
N SER A 36 -4.28 -7.27 3.33
CA SER A 36 -3.02 -7.80 2.85
C SER A 36 -2.33 -6.81 1.92
N HIS A 37 -1.04 -6.98 1.73
CA HIS A 37 -0.23 -6.08 0.92
C HIS A 37 0.95 -6.83 0.33
N MET A 38 1.16 -6.65 -0.97
CA MET A 38 2.33 -7.17 -1.68
C MET A 38 2.91 -6.06 -2.54
N THR A 39 4.25 -6.01 -2.62
CA THR A 39 4.95 -5.01 -3.41
C THR A 39 6.08 -5.66 -4.21
N TRP A 40 6.28 -5.16 -5.43
CA TRP A 40 7.37 -5.59 -6.30
C TRP A 40 7.69 -4.47 -7.29
N TRP A 41 8.79 -4.60 -8.00
CA TRP A 41 9.19 -3.62 -9.01
C TRP A 41 9.13 -4.23 -10.41
N GLU A 42 8.65 -3.42 -11.35
CA GLU A 42 8.76 -3.71 -12.78
C GLU A 42 9.48 -2.53 -13.39
N GLY A 43 10.77 -2.73 -13.74
CA GLY A 43 11.62 -1.62 -14.14
C GLY A 43 11.81 -0.66 -12.97
N GLU A 44 11.49 0.60 -13.20
CA GLU A 44 11.62 1.65 -12.18
C GLU A 44 10.34 1.89 -11.38
N ASP A 45 9.29 1.16 -11.70
CA ASP A 45 7.99 1.39 -11.09
C ASP A 45 7.68 0.39 -9.98
N CYS A 46 7.23 0.90 -8.86
CA CYS A 46 6.80 0.11 -7.73
C CYS A 46 5.33 -0.28 -7.91
N HIS A 47 5.08 -1.57 -7.89
CA HIS A 47 3.73 -2.12 -8.00
C HIS A 47 3.28 -2.70 -6.68
N ASN A 48 2.03 -2.45 -6.33
CA ASN A 48 1.42 -3.00 -5.13
C ASN A 48 0.10 -3.67 -5.47
N ALA A 49 -0.18 -4.77 -4.82
CA ALA A 49 -1.48 -5.41 -4.86
C ALA A 49 -1.94 -5.60 -3.42
N ASP A 50 -3.05 -4.96 -3.07
CA ASP A 50 -3.57 -4.95 -1.71
C ASP A 50 -4.99 -5.49 -1.68
N ALA A 51 -5.34 -6.13 -0.57
CA ALA A 51 -6.74 -6.39 -0.25
C ALA A 51 -7.15 -5.44 0.87
N TRP A 52 -8.31 -4.82 0.71
CA TRP A 52 -8.89 -3.89 1.69
C TRP A 52 -10.36 -4.23 1.91
N GLU A 53 -10.86 -3.92 3.10
CA GLU A 53 -12.27 -4.11 3.40
C GLU A 53 -13.17 -3.26 2.51
N SER A 54 -12.69 -2.09 2.08
CA SER A 54 -13.44 -1.17 1.23
C SER A 54 -12.50 -0.17 0.56
N GLU A 55 -12.99 0.51 -0.51
CA GLU A 55 -12.25 1.62 -1.11
C GLU A 55 -12.09 2.76 -0.12
N GLU A 56 -13.11 3.01 0.69
CA GLU A 56 -13.09 4.08 1.69
C GLU A 56 -11.96 3.86 2.70
N ALA A 57 -11.72 2.62 3.12
CA ALA A 57 -10.63 2.32 4.05
C ALA A 57 -9.27 2.61 3.42
N PHE A 58 -9.08 2.23 2.14
CA PHE A 58 -7.86 2.54 1.41
C PHE A 58 -7.68 4.06 1.29
N ASN A 59 -8.72 4.77 0.90
CA ASN A 59 -8.65 6.22 0.72
C ASN A 59 -8.35 6.95 2.04
N ALA A 60 -8.91 6.48 3.15
CA ALA A 60 -8.64 7.04 4.46
C ALA A 60 -7.16 6.88 4.83
N PHE A 61 -6.60 5.69 4.61
CA PHE A 61 -5.17 5.44 4.84
C PHE A 61 -4.32 6.37 3.98
N GLY A 62 -4.66 6.52 2.71
CA GLY A 62 -3.94 7.40 1.79
C GLY A 62 -3.93 8.84 2.27
N ALA A 63 -5.09 9.35 2.67
CA ALA A 63 -5.23 10.74 3.10
C ALA A 63 -4.63 11.00 4.48
N GLU A 64 -4.77 10.07 5.40
CA GLU A 64 -4.41 10.29 6.81
C GLU A 64 -2.98 9.87 7.14
N ARG A 65 -2.44 8.87 6.44
CA ARG A 65 -1.13 8.31 6.78
C ARG A 65 -0.13 8.31 5.64
N LEU A 66 -0.50 7.78 4.47
CA LEU A 66 0.43 7.64 3.36
C LEU A 66 0.84 8.99 2.77
N GLY A 67 -0.14 9.83 2.44
CA GLY A 67 0.13 11.14 1.86
C GLY A 67 1.00 12.01 2.74
N PRO A 68 0.66 12.17 4.03
CA PRO A 68 1.51 12.92 4.96
C PRO A 68 2.92 12.35 5.10
N ALA A 69 3.09 11.03 5.10
CA ALA A 69 4.42 10.41 5.19
C ALA A 69 5.26 10.74 3.95
N MET A 70 4.68 10.62 2.77
CA MET A 70 5.37 10.94 1.52
C MET A 70 5.75 12.42 1.47
N ALA A 71 4.85 13.29 1.89
CA ALA A 71 5.13 14.73 1.94
C ALA A 71 6.28 15.05 2.89
N LYS A 72 6.27 14.44 4.07
CA LYS A 72 7.33 14.64 5.06
C LYS A 72 8.69 14.18 4.54
N LEU A 73 8.73 13.11 3.78
CA LEU A 73 9.97 12.56 3.22
C LEU A 73 10.39 13.26 1.91
N GLY A 74 9.58 14.17 1.41
CA GLY A 74 9.87 14.87 0.16
C GLY A 74 9.76 13.97 -1.06
N ILE A 75 8.99 12.90 -0.97
CA ILE A 75 8.81 11.95 -2.06
C ILE A 75 7.63 12.38 -2.91
N GLN A 76 7.89 12.60 -4.21
CA GLN A 76 6.87 12.92 -5.18
C GLN A 76 6.84 11.78 -6.18
N ALA A 77 5.74 11.02 -6.18
CA ALA A 77 5.56 9.94 -7.11
C ALA A 77 4.14 10.02 -7.67
N GLU A 78 4.01 9.80 -8.97
CA GLU A 78 2.69 9.69 -9.57
C GLU A 78 2.06 8.39 -9.10
N LEU A 79 0.85 8.48 -8.56
CA LEU A 79 0.13 7.37 -8.00
C LEU A 79 -1.01 6.98 -8.94
N GLN A 80 -0.99 5.74 -9.41
CA GLN A 80 -2.08 5.20 -10.21
C GLN A 80 -2.76 4.10 -9.41
N VAL A 81 -4.06 4.26 -9.16
CA VAL A 81 -4.82 3.31 -8.35
C VAL A 81 -5.99 2.78 -9.14
N THR A 82 -6.15 1.46 -9.13
CA THR A 82 -7.29 0.78 -9.74
C THR A 82 -7.90 -0.16 -8.72
N PHE A 83 -9.22 -0.12 -8.56
CA PHE A 83 -9.93 -1.00 -7.64
C PHE A 83 -10.71 -2.06 -8.40
N HIS A 84 -10.74 -3.26 -7.83
CA HIS A 84 -11.54 -4.37 -8.33
C HIS A 84 -12.29 -5.00 -7.17
N PRO A 85 -13.58 -5.35 -7.33
CA PRO A 85 -14.27 -6.12 -6.29
C PRO A 85 -13.55 -7.45 -6.07
N ALA A 86 -13.25 -7.79 -4.83
CA ALA A 86 -12.63 -9.06 -4.53
C ALA A 86 -13.71 -10.16 -4.53
N HIS A 87 -13.43 -11.26 -5.22
CA HIS A 87 -14.31 -12.41 -5.15
C HIS A 87 -14.06 -13.21 -3.88
N GLU A 88 -12.79 -13.36 -3.50
CA GLU A 88 -12.40 -14.09 -2.30
C GLU A 88 -11.08 -13.51 -1.77
N VAL A 89 -10.99 -13.37 -0.46
CA VAL A 89 -9.75 -13.01 0.22
C VAL A 89 -9.48 -14.07 1.27
N TYR A 90 -8.42 -14.84 1.09
CA TYR A 90 -8.03 -15.91 2.00
C TYR A 90 -6.82 -15.48 2.81
N LEU A 91 -6.96 -15.43 4.12
CA LEU A 91 -5.93 -14.94 5.05
C LEU A 91 -5.71 -15.96 6.15
N PRO A 92 -4.97 -17.05 5.87
CA PRO A 92 -4.83 -18.14 6.85
C PRO A 92 -4.06 -17.73 8.09
N GLN A 93 -2.98 -16.95 7.95
CA GLN A 93 -2.17 -16.48 9.07
C GLN A 93 -1.46 -15.20 8.68
N PRO A 94 -1.41 -14.20 9.58
CA PRO A 94 -0.64 -12.98 9.30
C PRO A 94 0.86 -13.28 9.42
N VAL A 95 1.56 -13.17 8.30
CA VAL A 95 3.02 -13.35 8.21
C VAL A 95 3.58 -12.23 7.36
N THR A 96 4.65 -11.60 7.81
CA THR A 96 5.38 -10.62 7.00
C THR A 96 6.70 -11.23 6.55
N LEU A 97 6.93 -11.25 5.24
CA LEU A 97 8.17 -11.74 4.65
C LEU A 97 8.87 -10.58 3.94
N THR A 98 10.15 -10.41 4.25
CA THR A 98 11.01 -9.45 3.55
C THR A 98 12.13 -10.23 2.88
N VAL A 99 12.22 -10.11 1.56
CA VAL A 99 13.22 -10.84 0.76
C VAL A 99 14.19 -9.87 0.09
#